data_844f10fd8e9b16e63453bf05ca36a0cf
#
_entry.id   844f10fd8e9b16e63453bf05ca36a0cf
#
_cell.length_a   1.000
_cell.length_b   1.000
_cell.length_c   1.000
_cell.angle_alpha   90.00
_cell.angle_beta   90.00
_cell.angle_gamma   90.00
#
_symmetry.space_group_name_H-M   'P 1'
#
loop_
_entity.id
_entity.type
_entity.pdbx_description
1 polymer ?
#
loop_
_entity_poly.entity_id
_entity_poly.type
_entity_poly.pdbx_seq_one_letter_code
_entity_poly.pdbx_strand_id
1 'polypeptide(L)'
;AIYLNPIFMSTANHRYHTYDYWHVDPILGENPIFFLLLNEAHSRGMHIVLDGVFNHASRGFFQFNHILDNGEKSPYLDWFHVYGFPMNAYQGKPNYSCWWNLPALPQFNTDNPQVRKFLFEVAKHWIEQGADGWRLDVPFEIKDESFWRQFRAATKLTNPDAYLVGEIPSEAQDWLQGDMFD
;
A
#
# COMPACT_ATOMS: atom_id res chain seq x y z
N ALA A 1 14.06 10.12 13.38
CA ALA A 1 13.49 9.48 12.17
C ALA A 1 12.92 10.53 11.21
N ILE A 2 12.88 10.19 9.95
CA ILE A 2 12.19 10.95 8.90
C ILE A 2 11.06 10.06 8.39
N TYR A 3 9.83 10.58 8.42
CA TYR A 3 8.70 9.97 7.74
C TYR A 3 8.53 10.64 6.37
N LEU A 4 8.41 9.84 5.33
CA LEU A 4 8.15 10.30 3.97
C LEU A 4 6.71 9.98 3.59
N ASN A 5 5.97 11.00 3.11
CA ASN A 5 4.72 10.77 2.38
C ASN A 5 4.97 9.80 1.21
N PRO A 6 3.91 9.23 0.57
CA PRO A 6 4.11 8.23 -0.47
C PRO A 6 5.12 8.65 -1.53
N ILE A 7 6.06 7.76 -1.84
CA ILE A 7 7.15 8.02 -2.79
C ILE A 7 7.02 7.23 -4.09
N PHE A 8 6.10 6.27 -4.16
CA PHE A 8 5.95 5.36 -5.29
C PHE A 8 5.28 6.01 -6.49
N MET A 9 5.43 5.37 -7.66
CA MET A 9 4.81 5.85 -8.90
C MET A 9 3.30 5.99 -8.74
N SER A 10 2.79 7.17 -9.07
CA SER A 10 1.41 7.56 -8.80
C SER A 10 0.82 8.40 -9.91
N THR A 11 -0.52 8.36 -10.03
CA THR A 11 -1.28 9.23 -10.94
C THR A 11 -1.58 10.60 -10.34
N ALA A 12 -1.19 10.86 -9.09
CA ALA A 12 -1.43 12.12 -8.39
C ALA A 12 -0.14 12.65 -7.75
N ASN A 13 -0.01 13.97 -7.68
CA ASN A 13 1.19 14.63 -7.13
C ASN A 13 1.46 14.31 -5.66
N HIS A 14 0.43 14.02 -4.86
CA HIS A 14 0.56 13.61 -3.45
C HIS A 14 0.91 12.12 -3.27
N ARG A 15 0.89 11.32 -4.35
CA ARG A 15 1.26 9.89 -4.47
C ARG A 15 0.43 8.89 -3.69
N TYR A 16 -0.71 9.27 -3.10
CA TYR A 16 -1.67 8.31 -2.54
C TYR A 16 -2.46 7.53 -3.60
N HIS A 17 -2.29 7.82 -4.89
CA HIS A 17 -2.85 7.07 -6.02
C HIS A 17 -1.77 6.19 -6.66
N THR A 18 -1.23 5.25 -5.89
CA THR A 18 -0.13 4.38 -6.30
C THR A 18 -0.57 3.40 -7.40
N TYR A 19 0.19 3.32 -8.49
CA TYR A 19 -0.02 2.31 -9.53
C TYR A 19 1.15 1.35 -9.73
N ASP A 20 2.33 1.68 -9.19
CA ASP A 20 3.48 0.79 -9.14
C ASP A 20 4.16 0.93 -7.77
N TYR A 21 4.20 -0.15 -7.02
CA TYR A 21 4.74 -0.22 -5.66
C TYR A 21 6.24 -0.59 -5.62
N TRP A 22 6.84 -0.90 -6.78
CA TRP A 22 8.23 -1.35 -6.87
C TRP A 22 9.20 -0.24 -7.25
N HIS A 23 8.67 0.88 -7.72
CA HIS A 23 9.48 1.99 -8.20
C HIS A 23 9.10 3.29 -7.51
N VAL A 24 10.15 4.00 -7.09
CA VAL A 24 10.04 5.39 -6.64
C VAL A 24 9.73 6.27 -7.85
N ASP A 25 8.84 7.24 -7.66
CA ASP A 25 8.43 8.18 -8.70
C ASP A 25 9.66 8.89 -9.31
N PRO A 26 9.80 8.92 -10.65
CA PRO A 26 10.93 9.56 -11.32
C PRO A 26 11.14 11.04 -10.94
N ILE A 27 10.07 11.76 -10.59
CA ILE A 27 10.16 13.15 -10.13
C ILE A 27 10.94 13.25 -8.79
N LEU A 28 10.96 12.15 -8.00
CA LEU A 28 11.72 12.06 -6.75
C LEU A 28 13.12 11.45 -6.95
N GLY A 29 13.50 11.08 -8.18
CA GLY A 29 14.82 10.58 -8.54
C GLY A 29 14.95 9.05 -8.60
N GLU A 30 13.85 8.34 -8.63
CA GLU A 30 13.82 6.87 -8.79
C GLU A 30 14.50 6.10 -7.63
N ASN A 31 14.53 4.77 -7.73
CA ASN A 31 15.11 3.88 -6.70
C ASN A 31 16.58 4.22 -6.37
N PRO A 32 17.48 4.52 -7.34
CA PRO A 32 18.88 4.79 -7.01
C PRO A 32 19.07 6.01 -6.08
N ILE A 33 18.29 7.07 -6.29
CA ILE A 33 18.38 8.27 -5.43
C ILE A 33 17.78 8.00 -4.05
N PHE A 34 16.72 7.20 -3.98
CA PHE A 34 16.16 6.77 -2.70
C PHE A 34 17.17 5.94 -1.89
N PHE A 35 17.90 5.01 -2.53
CA PHE A 35 18.95 4.24 -1.84
C PHE A 35 20.11 5.12 -1.34
N LEU A 36 20.47 6.16 -2.09
CA LEU A 36 21.43 7.16 -1.61
C LEU A 36 20.90 7.90 -0.38
N LEU A 37 19.62 8.30 -0.39
CA LEU A 37 18.97 8.93 0.77
C LEU A 37 19.01 8.03 2.00
N LEU A 38 18.68 6.74 1.86
CA LEU A 38 18.75 5.76 2.96
C LEU A 38 20.17 5.69 3.55
N ASN A 39 21.18 5.52 2.71
CA ASN A 39 22.57 5.44 3.13
C ASN A 39 23.02 6.71 3.85
N GLU A 40 22.67 7.88 3.34
CA GLU A 40 23.00 9.17 3.94
C GLU A 40 22.28 9.41 5.27
N ALA A 41 21.01 8.99 5.37
CA ALA A 41 20.25 9.07 6.62
C ALA A 41 20.86 8.17 7.68
N HIS A 42 21.12 6.90 7.35
CA HIS A 42 21.70 5.92 8.28
C HIS A 42 23.10 6.33 8.74
N SER A 43 23.94 6.89 7.85
CA SER A 43 25.26 7.39 8.24
C SER A 43 25.22 8.51 9.31
N ARG A 44 24.06 9.14 9.46
CA ARG A 44 23.79 10.20 10.46
C ARG A 44 22.93 9.71 11.62
N GLY A 45 22.69 8.39 11.73
CA GLY A 45 21.84 7.81 12.77
C GLY A 45 20.36 8.15 12.64
N MET A 46 19.91 8.48 11.43
CA MET A 46 18.49 8.76 11.14
C MET A 46 17.81 7.55 10.49
N HIS A 47 16.59 7.27 10.92
CA HIS A 47 15.73 6.23 10.35
C HIS A 47 14.77 6.82 9.31
N ILE A 48 14.42 6.04 8.29
CA ILE A 48 13.46 6.41 7.24
C ILE A 48 12.24 5.50 7.32
N VAL A 49 11.07 6.11 7.55
CA VAL A 49 9.76 5.44 7.57
C VAL A 49 8.99 5.82 6.30
N LEU A 50 8.52 4.81 5.58
CA LEU A 50 7.75 4.98 4.34
C LEU A 50 6.25 5.01 4.60
N ASP A 51 5.51 5.68 3.72
CA ASP A 51 4.03 5.61 3.70
C ASP A 51 3.57 4.41 2.87
N GLY A 52 2.76 3.56 3.48
CA GLY A 52 2.21 2.36 2.87
C GLY A 52 0.73 2.51 2.58
N VAL A 53 0.38 2.74 1.31
CA VAL A 53 -1.01 2.82 0.83
C VAL A 53 -1.46 1.43 0.40
N PHE A 54 -1.94 0.61 1.34
CA PHE A 54 -2.27 -0.80 1.13
C PHE A 54 -3.78 -1.11 1.11
N ASN A 55 -4.62 -0.13 1.43
CA ASN A 55 -6.07 -0.28 1.33
C ASN A 55 -6.58 -0.24 -0.13
N HIS A 56 -5.99 0.61 -0.95
CA HIS A 56 -6.42 0.87 -2.32
C HIS A 56 -5.22 1.08 -3.24
N ALA A 57 -5.47 0.96 -4.53
CA ALA A 57 -4.51 1.35 -5.57
C ALA A 57 -5.06 2.51 -6.39
N SER A 58 -4.24 3.04 -7.30
CA SER A 58 -4.73 3.87 -8.39
C SER A 58 -5.54 3.03 -9.38
N ARG A 59 -6.50 3.66 -10.06
CA ARG A 59 -7.13 3.10 -11.25
C ARG A 59 -6.13 2.71 -12.34
N GLY A 60 -4.94 3.33 -12.36
CA GLY A 60 -3.82 2.98 -13.25
C GLY A 60 -3.03 1.73 -12.85
N PHE A 61 -3.34 1.08 -11.72
CA PHE A 61 -2.71 -0.15 -11.32
C PHE A 61 -2.97 -1.27 -12.33
N PHE A 62 -1.91 -2.01 -12.72
CA PHE A 62 -1.96 -2.95 -13.86
C PHE A 62 -3.14 -3.94 -13.77
N GLN A 63 -3.33 -4.57 -12.63
CA GLN A 63 -4.37 -5.58 -12.45
C GLN A 63 -5.77 -4.98 -12.57
N PHE A 64 -5.98 -3.76 -12.07
CA PHE A 64 -7.27 -3.07 -12.22
C PHE A 64 -7.52 -2.65 -13.67
N ASN A 65 -6.51 -2.12 -14.36
CA ASN A 65 -6.61 -1.80 -15.78
C ASN A 65 -6.92 -3.04 -16.62
N HIS A 66 -6.31 -4.18 -16.30
CA HIS A 66 -6.59 -5.43 -17.01
C HIS A 66 -8.07 -5.85 -16.84
N ILE A 67 -8.69 -5.58 -15.68
CA ILE A 67 -10.13 -5.83 -15.50
C ILE A 67 -10.95 -4.87 -16.34
N LEU A 68 -10.57 -3.59 -16.43
CA LEU A 68 -11.28 -2.62 -17.29
C LEU A 68 -11.28 -3.03 -18.77
N ASP A 69 -10.16 -3.57 -19.25
CA ASP A 69 -10.00 -3.95 -20.65
C ASP A 69 -10.62 -5.33 -20.99
N ASN A 70 -10.59 -6.29 -20.05
CA ASN A 70 -10.97 -7.68 -20.30
C ASN A 70 -12.27 -8.13 -19.60
N GLY A 71 -12.83 -7.28 -18.73
CA GLY A 71 -14.05 -7.56 -17.99
C GLY A 71 -13.97 -8.83 -17.15
N GLU A 72 -15.05 -9.62 -17.18
CA GLU A 72 -15.18 -10.88 -16.42
C GLU A 72 -14.12 -11.94 -16.76
N LYS A 73 -13.42 -11.79 -17.89
CA LYS A 73 -12.36 -12.71 -18.33
C LYS A 73 -11.00 -12.39 -17.72
N SER A 74 -10.89 -11.31 -16.95
CA SER A 74 -9.64 -10.96 -16.31
C SER A 74 -9.27 -11.98 -15.21
N PRO A 75 -8.03 -12.50 -15.19
CA PRO A 75 -7.56 -13.35 -14.11
C PRO A 75 -7.37 -12.59 -12.79
N TYR A 76 -7.48 -11.27 -12.81
CA TYR A 76 -7.35 -10.39 -11.65
C TYR A 76 -8.69 -9.93 -11.08
N LEU A 77 -9.82 -10.50 -11.56
CA LEU A 77 -11.15 -10.05 -11.16
C LEU A 77 -11.31 -10.04 -9.63
N ASP A 78 -10.84 -11.07 -8.94
CA ASP A 78 -10.93 -11.22 -7.50
C ASP A 78 -9.91 -10.40 -6.70
N TRP A 79 -9.06 -9.58 -7.39
CA TRP A 79 -8.15 -8.65 -6.72
C TRP A 79 -8.88 -7.43 -6.16
N PHE A 80 -10.08 -7.18 -6.68
CA PHE A 80 -10.94 -6.05 -6.30
C PHE A 80 -12.38 -6.54 -6.13
N HIS A 81 -13.18 -5.82 -5.37
CA HIS A 81 -14.61 -6.13 -5.22
C HIS A 81 -15.39 -5.46 -6.36
N VAL A 82 -15.65 -6.19 -7.44
CA VAL A 82 -16.41 -5.73 -8.62
C VAL A 82 -17.85 -6.23 -8.54
N TYR A 83 -18.82 -5.35 -8.76
CA TYR A 83 -20.26 -5.63 -8.61
C TYR A 83 -21.00 -5.73 -9.94
N GLY A 84 -20.35 -5.44 -11.06
CA GLY A 84 -20.95 -5.57 -12.38
C GLY A 84 -20.15 -4.92 -13.51
N PHE A 85 -20.58 -5.20 -14.73
CA PHE A 85 -19.97 -4.70 -15.97
C PHE A 85 -21.01 -4.03 -16.86
N PRO A 86 -20.61 -3.03 -17.71
CA PRO A 86 -19.27 -2.43 -17.74
C PRO A 86 -18.95 -1.69 -16.44
N MET A 87 -17.66 -1.61 -16.11
CA MET A 87 -17.21 -0.91 -14.89
C MET A 87 -17.31 0.62 -15.07
N ASN A 88 -17.88 1.31 -14.08
CA ASN A 88 -18.04 2.77 -14.08
C ASN A 88 -16.79 3.47 -13.51
N ALA A 89 -15.64 3.29 -14.18
CA ALA A 89 -14.36 3.76 -13.67
C ALA A 89 -14.08 5.26 -13.94
N TYR A 90 -14.79 5.87 -14.87
CA TYR A 90 -14.56 7.26 -15.31
C TYR A 90 -15.78 8.15 -15.20
N GLN A 91 -16.98 7.57 -15.18
CA GLN A 91 -18.25 8.30 -15.14
C GLN A 91 -19.28 7.57 -14.28
N GLY A 92 -20.15 8.34 -13.64
CA GLY A 92 -21.21 7.80 -12.81
C GLY A 92 -20.74 7.26 -11.45
N LYS A 93 -21.65 6.55 -10.77
CA LYS A 93 -21.34 5.91 -9.50
C LYS A 93 -20.51 4.64 -9.75
N PRO A 94 -19.38 4.44 -9.05
CA PRO A 94 -18.61 3.21 -9.17
C PRO A 94 -19.46 1.98 -8.87
N ASN A 95 -19.27 0.92 -9.66
CA ASN A 95 -19.84 -0.41 -9.42
C ASN A 95 -18.77 -1.41 -8.98
N TYR A 96 -17.83 -0.93 -8.19
CA TYR A 96 -16.79 -1.66 -7.46
C TYR A 96 -16.46 -0.93 -6.16
N SER A 97 -15.86 -1.61 -5.20
CA SER A 97 -15.38 -0.96 -3.98
C SER A 97 -14.26 0.02 -4.28
N CYS A 98 -14.36 1.22 -3.75
CA CYS A 98 -13.33 2.24 -3.85
C CYS A 98 -13.33 3.12 -2.60
N TRP A 99 -12.15 3.61 -2.23
CA TRP A 99 -11.99 4.46 -1.05
C TRP A 99 -12.78 5.77 -1.22
N TRP A 100 -13.61 6.12 -0.24
CA TRP A 100 -14.48 7.30 -0.24
C TRP A 100 -15.39 7.46 -1.49
N ASN A 101 -15.77 6.37 -2.12
CA ASN A 101 -16.50 6.39 -3.41
C ASN A 101 -15.77 7.13 -4.53
N LEU A 102 -14.44 7.25 -4.45
CA LEU A 102 -13.60 7.83 -5.49
C LEU A 102 -13.25 6.78 -6.54
N PRO A 103 -13.77 6.88 -7.80
CA PRO A 103 -13.53 5.85 -8.82
C PRO A 103 -12.05 5.67 -9.19
N ALA A 104 -11.22 6.66 -8.88
CA ALA A 104 -9.78 6.61 -9.11
C ALA A 104 -9.02 5.69 -8.15
N LEU A 105 -9.67 5.24 -7.05
CA LEU A 105 -9.05 4.55 -5.93
C LEU A 105 -9.74 3.21 -5.63
N PRO A 106 -9.66 2.22 -6.55
CA PRO A 106 -10.19 0.89 -6.32
C PRO A 106 -9.57 0.25 -5.08
N GLN A 107 -10.44 -0.27 -4.21
CA GLN A 107 -10.05 -0.91 -2.96
C GLN A 107 -9.64 -2.36 -3.23
N PHE A 108 -8.50 -2.76 -2.69
CA PHE A 108 -8.03 -4.13 -2.77
C PHE A 108 -8.97 -5.11 -2.05
N ASN A 109 -9.15 -6.29 -2.63
CA ASN A 109 -9.75 -7.41 -1.95
C ASN A 109 -8.69 -8.15 -1.11
N THR A 110 -8.53 -7.72 0.13
CA THR A 110 -7.54 -8.31 1.06
C THR A 110 -7.95 -9.69 1.59
N ASP A 111 -9.13 -10.23 1.23
CA ASP A 111 -9.47 -11.63 1.48
C ASP A 111 -8.82 -12.56 0.45
N ASN A 112 -8.41 -12.03 -0.70
CA ASN A 112 -7.72 -12.79 -1.73
C ASN A 112 -6.25 -13.05 -1.32
N PRO A 113 -5.81 -14.33 -1.24
CA PRO A 113 -4.44 -14.66 -0.84
C PRO A 113 -3.36 -14.11 -1.77
N GLN A 114 -3.65 -13.94 -3.07
CA GLN A 114 -2.70 -13.36 -4.02
C GLN A 114 -2.49 -11.86 -3.77
N VAL A 115 -3.56 -11.15 -3.39
CA VAL A 115 -3.47 -9.74 -3.00
C VAL A 115 -2.65 -9.60 -1.72
N ARG A 116 -2.93 -10.41 -0.67
CA ARG A 116 -2.12 -10.40 0.56
C ARG A 116 -0.66 -10.68 0.26
N LYS A 117 -0.39 -11.72 -0.53
CA LYS A 117 0.98 -12.07 -0.92
C LYS A 117 1.68 -10.89 -1.59
N PHE A 118 1.03 -10.25 -2.57
CA PHE A 118 1.59 -9.09 -3.27
C PHE A 118 1.91 -7.95 -2.30
N LEU A 119 0.96 -7.56 -1.44
CA LEU A 119 1.14 -6.46 -0.50
C LEU A 119 2.23 -6.74 0.54
N PHE A 120 2.33 -7.99 1.02
CA PHE A 120 3.38 -8.40 1.97
C PHE A 120 4.76 -8.49 1.29
N GLU A 121 4.83 -8.89 0.02
CA GLU A 121 6.07 -8.86 -0.76
C GLU A 121 6.56 -7.42 -0.98
N VAL A 122 5.67 -6.47 -1.27
CA VAL A 122 6.00 -5.05 -1.34
C VAL A 122 6.55 -4.57 0.01
N ALA A 123 5.84 -4.87 1.10
CA ALA A 123 6.27 -4.45 2.44
C ALA A 123 7.66 -4.98 2.79
N LYS A 124 7.93 -6.26 2.56
CA LYS A 124 9.23 -6.89 2.79
C LYS A 124 10.32 -6.28 1.93
N HIS A 125 10.05 -6.13 0.63
CA HIS A 125 11.02 -5.62 -0.33
C HIS A 125 11.64 -4.31 0.15
N TRP A 126 10.83 -3.31 0.52
CA TRP A 126 11.36 -2.02 0.93
C TRP A 126 12.10 -2.05 2.26
N ILE A 127 11.72 -2.93 3.19
CA ILE A 127 12.50 -3.19 4.40
C ILE A 127 13.84 -3.85 4.06
N GLU A 128 13.86 -4.80 3.12
CA GLU A 128 15.11 -5.42 2.61
C GLU A 128 16.02 -4.40 1.91
N GLN A 129 15.43 -3.39 1.26
CA GLN A 129 16.20 -2.29 0.66
C GLN A 129 16.71 -1.27 1.69
N GLY A 130 16.34 -1.38 2.96
CA GLY A 130 16.86 -0.56 4.05
C GLY A 130 15.89 0.48 4.61
N ALA A 131 14.62 0.48 4.22
CA ALA A 131 13.63 1.29 4.93
C ALA A 131 13.46 0.77 6.37
N ASP A 132 13.33 1.68 7.33
CA ASP A 132 13.29 1.34 8.77
C ASP A 132 11.85 1.10 9.27
N GLY A 133 10.84 1.25 8.42
CA GLY A 133 9.48 0.99 8.83
C GLY A 133 8.43 1.55 7.88
N TRP A 134 7.18 1.35 8.29
CA TRP A 134 5.99 1.77 7.56
C TRP A 134 5.05 2.61 8.42
N ARG A 135 4.61 3.73 7.88
CA ARG A 135 3.37 4.38 8.30
C ARG A 135 2.26 3.86 7.39
N LEU A 136 1.21 3.31 7.95
CA LEU A 136 0.15 2.65 7.21
C LEU A 136 -1.03 3.59 7.04
N ASP A 137 -1.36 3.87 5.78
CA ASP A 137 -2.44 4.75 5.37
C ASP A 137 -3.79 4.06 5.60
N VAL A 138 -4.71 4.73 6.28
CA VAL A 138 -6.08 4.29 6.59
C VAL A 138 -6.23 2.79 6.92
N PRO A 139 -5.42 2.23 7.83
CA PRO A 139 -5.42 0.78 8.08
C PRO A 139 -6.76 0.26 8.59
N PHE A 140 -7.56 1.10 9.22
CA PHE A 140 -8.89 0.79 9.73
C PHE A 140 -9.92 0.47 8.62
N GLU A 141 -9.61 0.76 7.37
CA GLU A 141 -10.44 0.36 6.22
C GLU A 141 -10.31 -1.15 5.90
N ILE A 142 -9.19 -1.77 6.24
CA ILE A 142 -9.00 -3.22 6.16
C ILE A 142 -9.46 -3.82 7.49
N LYS A 143 -10.69 -4.35 7.50
CA LYS A 143 -11.36 -4.81 8.73
C LYS A 143 -10.81 -6.11 9.32
N ASP A 144 -10.15 -6.92 8.49
CA ASP A 144 -9.58 -8.18 8.94
C ASP A 144 -8.25 -7.94 9.67
N GLU A 145 -8.29 -7.97 11.00
CA GLU A 145 -7.09 -7.83 11.84
C GLU A 145 -6.02 -8.88 11.53
N SER A 146 -6.41 -10.06 11.01
CA SER A 146 -5.44 -11.10 10.63
C SER A 146 -4.53 -10.64 9.50
N PHE A 147 -4.99 -9.72 8.64
CA PHE A 147 -4.16 -9.09 7.63
C PHE A 147 -3.01 -8.32 8.27
N TRP A 148 -3.29 -7.50 9.29
CA TRP A 148 -2.27 -6.67 9.94
C TRP A 148 -1.32 -7.48 10.80
N ARG A 149 -1.82 -8.55 11.47
CA ARG A 149 -0.95 -9.50 12.19
C ARG A 149 0.02 -10.20 11.24
N GLN A 150 -0.45 -10.64 10.07
CA GLN A 150 0.40 -11.26 9.05
C GLN A 150 1.36 -10.25 8.42
N PHE A 151 0.89 -9.02 8.15
CA PHE A 151 1.73 -7.92 7.66
C PHE A 151 2.89 -7.64 8.62
N ARG A 152 2.57 -7.48 9.93
CA ARG A 152 3.58 -7.32 10.97
C ARG A 152 4.55 -8.50 11.00
N ALA A 153 4.04 -9.72 11.02
CA ALA A 153 4.88 -10.91 11.05
C ALA A 153 5.84 -10.96 9.85
N ALA A 154 5.36 -10.68 8.64
CA ALA A 154 6.19 -10.63 7.43
C ALA A 154 7.25 -9.53 7.50
N THR A 155 6.89 -8.34 7.98
CA THR A 155 7.80 -7.19 8.10
C THR A 155 8.86 -7.43 9.17
N LYS A 156 8.45 -7.88 10.37
CA LYS A 156 9.36 -8.14 11.50
C LYS A 156 10.25 -9.35 11.28
N LEU A 157 9.83 -10.32 10.46
CA LEU A 157 10.70 -11.43 10.04
C LEU A 157 11.86 -10.93 9.16
N THR A 158 11.63 -9.90 8.37
CA THR A 158 12.64 -9.28 7.51
C THR A 158 13.59 -8.39 8.32
N ASN A 159 13.04 -7.55 9.19
CA ASN A 159 13.81 -6.74 10.16
C ASN A 159 13.00 -6.62 11.46
N PRO A 160 13.45 -7.26 12.56
CA PRO A 160 12.76 -7.21 13.85
C PRO A 160 12.57 -5.78 14.40
N ASP A 161 13.47 -4.86 14.05
CA ASP A 161 13.45 -3.46 14.49
C ASP A 161 12.62 -2.54 13.59
N ALA A 162 12.06 -3.06 12.48
CA ALA A 162 11.22 -2.26 11.59
C ALA A 162 10.01 -1.67 12.35
N TYR A 163 9.84 -0.35 12.30
CA TYR A 163 8.76 0.37 12.98
C TYR A 163 7.47 0.34 12.17
N LEU A 164 6.37 0.00 12.81
CA LEU A 164 5.04 -0.04 12.19
C LEU A 164 4.08 0.88 12.92
N VAL A 165 3.61 1.92 12.26
CA VAL A 165 2.65 2.89 12.80
C VAL A 165 1.45 3.04 11.88
N GLY A 166 0.24 2.97 12.42
CA GLY A 166 -1.00 3.16 11.67
C GLY A 166 -1.56 4.58 11.82
N GLU A 167 -2.16 5.09 10.75
CA GLU A 167 -3.00 6.28 10.80
C GLU A 167 -4.37 5.94 11.40
N ILE A 168 -4.54 6.08 12.70
CA ILE A 168 -5.79 5.77 13.40
C ILE A 168 -6.41 7.07 13.92
N PRO A 169 -7.60 7.49 13.43
CA PRO A 169 -8.21 8.77 13.82
C PRO A 169 -9.00 8.71 15.13
N SER A 170 -9.03 7.53 15.78
CA SER A 170 -9.79 7.27 17.01
C SER A 170 -8.90 6.63 18.07
N GLU A 171 -9.49 6.05 19.11
CA GLU A 171 -8.76 5.26 20.10
C GLU A 171 -8.05 4.07 19.44
N ALA A 172 -6.76 3.93 19.72
CA ALA A 172 -5.88 2.96 19.05
C ALA A 172 -5.50 1.76 19.95
N GLN A 173 -6.11 1.60 21.13
CA GLN A 173 -5.72 0.56 22.08
C GLN A 173 -5.75 -0.85 21.49
N ASP A 174 -6.75 -1.18 20.66
CA ASP A 174 -6.86 -2.49 20.05
C ASP A 174 -5.78 -2.77 19.01
N TRP A 175 -5.21 -1.70 18.44
CA TRP A 175 -4.12 -1.80 17.45
C TRP A 175 -2.73 -1.95 18.08
N LEU A 176 -2.59 -1.61 19.37
CA LEU A 176 -1.31 -1.52 20.10
C LEU A 176 -1.12 -2.69 21.08
N GLN A 177 -1.72 -3.86 20.81
CA GLN A 177 -1.59 -5.05 21.66
C GLN A 177 -0.28 -5.82 21.43
N GLY A 178 0.62 -5.29 20.58
CA GLY A 178 1.94 -5.87 20.30
C GLY A 178 1.95 -6.85 19.12
N ASP A 179 0.82 -7.07 18.46
CA ASP A 179 0.67 -8.03 17.37
C ASP A 179 0.28 -7.38 16.01
N MET A 180 -0.03 -6.08 15.98
CA MET A 180 -0.32 -5.32 14.76
C MET A 180 0.64 -4.13 14.59
N PHE A 181 0.55 -3.10 15.44
CA PHE A 181 1.40 -1.90 15.33
C PHE A 181 2.26 -1.69 16.60
N ASP A 182 3.29 -0.84 16.47
CA ASP A 182 4.22 -0.48 17.57
C ASP A 182 3.76 0.74 18.34
#